data_d90a990b2d684ef62cc07e97556e2371
#
_entry.id   d90a990b2d684ef62cc07e97556e2371
#
_cell.length_a   1.000
_cell.length_b   1.000
_cell.length_c   1.000
_cell.angle_alpha   90.00
_cell.angle_beta   90.00
_cell.angle_gamma   90.00
#
_symmetry.space_group_name_H-M   'P 1'
#
loop_
_entity.id
_entity.type
_entity.pdbx_description
1 polymer ?
#
loop_
_entity_poly.entity_id
_entity_poly.type
_entity_poly.pdbx_seq_one_letter_code
_entity_poly.pdbx_strand_id
1 'polypeptide(L)'
;RLGYLDIIEFKSDEFEWIKLAYQHIHDKPTLVGLPSSVGLYHPPFFAYLLSIPVSISTDPKFVTGFVALLNLTGLWLLYIFAKRVFSLRLAWVVVSLVATSPWAILYSRKVWNPDCLLPFMLVFYITLASYLERPTGFKVWIMAALLALITQLHMSAWFLFGPLFLFAVLVKAPLSIRDVLIGGLLFALLYTPYITFHVITDFQNLNILSSLERPTIFSRSNLASAIDNIKWTYVISSGTGLSYSLGNEFDTFYRTRYLTLPYVFFSIVLFVAAFGTIRYLVLSVRWIFQRREWLDTPSSTKILILFTLILFLMHLAYFLFKVPSLPHYNVIFYPILFIIAAKVGVDAYKKASSHYIKRALLGLLLAILCSNLYVT
;
A
#
# COMPACT_ATOMS: atom_id res chain seq x y z
N ARG A 1 12.78 -12.88 -4.93
CA ARG A 1 12.59 -11.58 -5.59
C ARG A 1 13.79 -11.15 -6.44
N LEU A 2 15.00 -11.54 -6.06
CA LEU A 2 16.23 -11.23 -6.83
C LEU A 2 16.60 -12.30 -7.87
N GLY A 3 15.95 -13.46 -7.85
CA GLY A 3 16.15 -14.51 -8.87
C GLY A 3 15.42 -14.19 -10.16
N TYR A 4 15.98 -14.60 -11.29
CA TYR A 4 15.36 -14.49 -12.61
C TYR A 4 14.91 -13.07 -12.97
N LEU A 5 15.75 -12.05 -12.73
CA LEU A 5 15.46 -10.65 -13.07
C LEU A 5 15.36 -10.41 -14.59
N ASP A 6 15.71 -11.38 -15.40
CA ASP A 6 15.52 -11.43 -16.84
C ASP A 6 14.09 -11.80 -17.26
N ILE A 7 13.29 -12.40 -16.35
CA ILE A 7 11.88 -12.72 -16.58
C ILE A 7 11.01 -11.69 -15.83
N ILE A 8 11.11 -10.43 -16.21
CA ILE A 8 10.30 -9.34 -15.65
C ILE A 8 9.45 -8.71 -16.72
N GLU A 9 8.32 -8.17 -16.32
CA GLU A 9 7.55 -7.28 -17.18
C GLU A 9 8.37 -5.98 -17.37
N PHE A 10 8.72 -5.67 -18.60
CA PHE A 10 9.38 -4.42 -18.98
C PHE A 10 8.66 -3.83 -20.18
N LYS A 11 7.89 -2.78 -19.94
CA LYS A 11 7.05 -2.09 -20.94
C LYS A 11 7.50 -0.63 -21.09
N SER A 12 6.70 0.15 -21.80
CA SER A 12 6.97 1.57 -22.05
C SER A 12 7.14 2.38 -20.78
N ASP A 13 6.29 2.15 -19.76
CA ASP A 13 6.33 2.93 -18.51
C ASP A 13 7.65 2.74 -17.76
N GLU A 14 8.14 1.49 -17.65
CA GLU A 14 9.41 1.17 -17.00
C GLU A 14 10.59 1.83 -17.71
N PHE A 15 10.57 1.77 -19.05
CA PHE A 15 11.58 2.42 -19.87
C PHE A 15 11.55 3.94 -19.70
N GLU A 16 10.38 4.57 -19.78
CA GLU A 16 10.27 6.02 -19.67
C GLU A 16 10.66 6.52 -18.27
N TRP A 17 10.39 5.75 -17.20
CA TRP A 17 10.85 6.09 -15.86
C TRP A 17 12.38 6.05 -15.72
N ILE A 18 13.05 5.02 -16.29
CA ILE A 18 14.52 4.93 -16.29
C ILE A 18 15.11 6.09 -17.12
N LYS A 19 14.55 6.36 -18.30
CA LYS A 19 14.94 7.47 -19.16
C LYS A 19 14.78 8.82 -18.46
N LEU A 20 13.65 9.05 -17.78
CA LEU A 20 13.42 10.29 -17.03
C LEU A 20 14.41 10.46 -15.88
N ALA A 21 14.74 9.37 -15.17
CA ALA A 21 15.77 9.39 -14.12
C ALA A 21 17.17 9.68 -14.72
N TYR A 22 17.49 9.13 -15.88
CA TYR A 22 18.73 9.43 -16.60
C TYR A 22 18.81 10.90 -17.01
N GLN A 23 17.74 11.45 -17.59
CA GLN A 23 17.65 12.86 -17.97
C GLN A 23 17.77 13.79 -16.78
N HIS A 24 17.19 13.39 -15.62
CA HIS A 24 17.32 14.15 -14.37
C HIS A 24 18.77 14.34 -13.95
N ILE A 25 19.61 13.33 -14.14
CA ILE A 25 21.02 13.35 -13.75
C ILE A 25 21.89 14.13 -14.76
N HIS A 26 21.65 13.91 -16.07
CA HIS A 26 22.57 14.35 -17.13
C HIS A 26 22.15 15.65 -17.83
N ASP A 27 20.84 15.96 -17.86
CA ASP A 27 20.34 17.13 -18.60
C ASP A 27 19.90 18.23 -17.63
N LYS A 28 18.62 18.18 -17.25
CA LYS A 28 18.00 19.16 -16.35
C LYS A 28 17.20 18.46 -15.25
N PRO A 29 17.26 18.98 -14.00
CA PRO A 29 16.41 18.45 -12.94
C PRO A 29 14.95 18.43 -13.37
N THR A 30 14.32 17.23 -13.37
CA THR A 30 12.90 17.13 -13.70
C THR A 30 12.05 17.68 -12.55
N LEU A 31 11.01 18.43 -12.91
CA LEU A 31 10.05 19.00 -11.94
C LEU A 31 8.83 18.10 -11.76
N VAL A 32 8.63 17.12 -12.65
CA VAL A 32 7.48 16.20 -12.67
C VAL A 32 7.93 14.80 -13.04
N GLY A 33 7.08 13.83 -12.70
CA GLY A 33 7.16 12.46 -13.19
C GLY A 33 6.43 12.27 -14.52
N LEU A 34 6.20 11.01 -14.91
CA LEU A 34 5.47 10.68 -16.13
C LEU A 34 3.99 11.11 -16.03
N PRO A 35 3.35 11.40 -17.16
CA PRO A 35 1.91 11.61 -17.18
C PRO A 35 1.16 10.28 -16.94
N SER A 36 0.05 10.36 -16.22
CA SER A 36 -0.90 9.25 -16.08
C SER A 36 -1.67 9.01 -17.38
N SER A 37 -2.45 7.92 -17.46
CA SER A 37 -3.33 7.61 -18.60
C SER A 37 -4.34 8.72 -18.93
N VAL A 38 -4.64 9.62 -18.00
CA VAL A 38 -5.52 10.78 -18.19
C VAL A 38 -4.75 12.09 -18.39
N GLY A 39 -3.43 12.01 -18.60
CA GLY A 39 -2.58 13.16 -18.86
C GLY A 39 -2.11 13.94 -17.63
N LEU A 40 -2.51 13.57 -16.42
CA LEU A 40 -2.05 14.21 -15.18
C LEU A 40 -0.61 13.82 -14.89
N TYR A 41 0.28 14.79 -14.79
CA TYR A 41 1.67 14.54 -14.42
C TYR A 41 1.79 14.11 -12.97
N HIS A 42 2.57 13.05 -12.73
CA HIS A 42 2.95 12.65 -11.39
C HIS A 42 3.98 13.62 -10.78
N PRO A 43 4.08 13.74 -9.45
CA PRO A 43 5.22 14.38 -8.81
C PRO A 43 6.54 13.66 -9.12
N PRO A 44 7.71 14.34 -8.99
CA PRO A 44 8.99 13.84 -9.51
C PRO A 44 9.70 12.83 -8.61
N PHE A 45 9.27 12.59 -7.38
CA PHE A 45 10.03 11.83 -6.39
C PHE A 45 10.46 10.44 -6.86
N PHE A 46 9.64 9.74 -7.64
CA PHE A 46 10.03 8.42 -8.15
C PHE A 46 11.21 8.51 -9.13
N ALA A 47 11.25 9.53 -9.99
CA ALA A 47 12.41 9.77 -10.85
C ALA A 47 13.68 10.04 -10.03
N TYR A 48 13.57 10.83 -8.94
CA TYR A 48 14.70 11.07 -8.02
C TYR A 48 15.15 9.80 -7.30
N LEU A 49 14.23 8.96 -6.88
CA LEU A 49 14.54 7.67 -6.27
C LEU A 49 15.28 6.75 -7.25
N LEU A 50 14.81 6.68 -8.49
CA LEU A 50 15.46 5.88 -9.55
C LEU A 50 16.80 6.47 -10.02
N SER A 51 17.05 7.75 -9.81
CA SER A 51 18.34 8.37 -10.13
C SER A 51 19.50 7.70 -9.35
N ILE A 52 19.22 7.12 -8.19
CA ILE A 52 20.23 6.40 -7.40
C ILE A 52 20.79 5.19 -8.16
N PRO A 53 20.01 4.18 -8.58
CA PRO A 53 20.54 3.07 -9.35
C PRO A 53 20.96 3.49 -10.77
N VAL A 54 20.25 4.42 -11.42
CA VAL A 54 20.55 4.87 -12.78
C VAL A 54 21.89 5.59 -12.87
N SER A 55 22.35 6.27 -11.82
CA SER A 55 23.71 6.84 -11.77
C SER A 55 24.83 5.80 -11.80
N ILE A 56 24.50 4.53 -11.51
CA ILE A 56 25.46 3.41 -11.53
C ILE A 56 25.30 2.63 -12.84
N SER A 57 24.06 2.30 -13.22
CA SER A 57 23.76 1.53 -14.42
C SER A 57 22.34 1.80 -14.91
N THR A 58 22.18 1.99 -16.21
CA THR A 58 20.88 2.08 -16.91
C THR A 58 20.31 0.72 -17.29
N ASP A 59 21.01 -0.39 -16.98
CA ASP A 59 20.50 -1.73 -17.24
C ASP A 59 19.17 -1.95 -16.48
N PRO A 60 18.07 -2.27 -17.17
CA PRO A 60 16.78 -2.53 -16.54
C PRO A 60 16.84 -3.58 -15.42
N LYS A 61 17.68 -4.61 -15.55
CA LYS A 61 17.85 -5.64 -14.52
C LYS A 61 18.45 -5.07 -13.24
N PHE A 62 19.43 -4.16 -13.37
CA PHE A 62 20.05 -3.50 -12.23
C PHE A 62 19.05 -2.59 -11.50
N VAL A 63 18.29 -1.78 -12.26
CA VAL A 63 17.27 -0.89 -11.71
C VAL A 63 16.13 -1.69 -11.04
N THR A 64 15.69 -2.78 -11.68
CA THR A 64 14.71 -3.70 -11.08
C THR A 64 15.24 -4.35 -9.80
N GLY A 65 16.52 -4.73 -9.78
CA GLY A 65 17.20 -5.24 -8.59
C GLY A 65 17.15 -4.25 -7.42
N PHE A 66 17.35 -2.96 -7.70
CA PHE A 66 17.20 -1.89 -6.70
C PHE A 66 15.76 -1.80 -6.15
N VAL A 67 14.75 -1.82 -7.01
CA VAL A 67 13.33 -1.81 -6.59
C VAL A 67 13.02 -3.05 -5.75
N ALA A 68 13.54 -4.22 -6.13
CA ALA A 68 13.38 -5.45 -5.37
C ALA A 68 14.04 -5.36 -3.98
N LEU A 69 15.24 -4.79 -3.86
CA LEU A 69 15.93 -4.55 -2.59
C LEU A 69 15.16 -3.57 -1.70
N LEU A 70 14.60 -2.52 -2.28
CA LEU A 70 13.76 -1.56 -1.57
C LEU A 70 12.51 -2.26 -0.98
N ASN A 71 11.88 -3.15 -1.74
CA ASN A 71 10.76 -3.96 -1.26
C ASN A 71 11.15 -5.02 -0.23
N LEU A 72 12.35 -5.59 -0.31
CA LEU A 72 12.90 -6.46 0.74
C LEU A 72 13.12 -5.70 2.05
N THR A 73 13.60 -4.45 1.96
CA THR A 73 13.64 -3.54 3.12
C THR A 73 12.23 -3.31 3.68
N GLY A 74 11.22 -3.17 2.82
CA GLY A 74 9.82 -3.12 3.23
C GLY A 74 9.38 -4.35 4.02
N LEU A 75 9.76 -5.57 3.61
CA LEU A 75 9.46 -6.79 4.37
C LEU A 75 10.12 -6.81 5.76
N TRP A 76 11.35 -6.37 5.85
CA TRP A 76 12.05 -6.25 7.12
C TRP A 76 11.37 -5.22 8.05
N LEU A 77 10.99 -4.07 7.51
CA LEU A 77 10.22 -3.06 8.25
C LEU A 77 8.84 -3.58 8.68
N LEU A 78 8.18 -4.40 7.87
CA LEU A 78 6.93 -5.06 8.23
C LEU A 78 7.11 -6.00 9.43
N TYR A 79 8.21 -6.76 9.47
CA TYR A 79 8.56 -7.59 10.62
C TYR A 79 8.74 -6.74 11.88
N ILE A 80 9.52 -5.66 11.80
CA ILE A 80 9.75 -4.76 12.95
C ILE A 80 8.42 -4.17 13.44
N PHE A 81 7.61 -3.63 12.53
CA PHE A 81 6.33 -3.05 12.84
C PHE A 81 5.39 -4.05 13.52
N ALA A 82 5.19 -5.20 12.91
CA ALA A 82 4.27 -6.21 13.41
C ALA A 82 4.73 -6.83 14.75
N LYS A 83 6.05 -7.04 14.93
CA LYS A 83 6.63 -7.50 16.19
C LYS A 83 6.43 -6.49 17.30
N ARG A 84 6.67 -5.20 17.03
CA ARG A 84 6.57 -4.12 18.01
C ARG A 84 5.12 -3.86 18.43
N VAL A 85 4.23 -3.75 17.46
CA VAL A 85 2.83 -3.31 17.69
C VAL A 85 1.94 -4.45 18.17
N PHE A 86 2.17 -5.65 17.66
CA PHE A 86 1.28 -6.79 17.91
C PHE A 86 1.97 -7.94 18.66
N SER A 87 2.80 -8.72 17.97
CA SER A 87 3.55 -9.83 18.58
C SER A 87 4.55 -10.45 17.60
N LEU A 88 5.53 -11.19 18.16
CA LEU A 88 6.49 -11.96 17.36
C LEU A 88 5.79 -12.99 16.45
N ARG A 89 4.76 -13.69 16.94
CA ARG A 89 4.01 -14.66 16.13
C ARG A 89 3.32 -14.02 14.94
N LEU A 90 2.67 -12.86 15.16
CA LEU A 90 2.03 -12.13 14.07
C LEU A 90 3.07 -11.62 13.06
N ALA A 91 4.23 -11.16 13.53
CA ALA A 91 5.30 -10.70 12.65
C ALA A 91 5.75 -11.80 11.67
N TRP A 92 5.98 -13.01 12.17
CA TRP A 92 6.35 -14.13 11.29
C TRP A 92 5.24 -14.50 10.31
N VAL A 93 4.00 -14.58 10.76
CA VAL A 93 2.87 -14.94 9.89
C VAL A 93 2.69 -13.89 8.77
N VAL A 94 2.65 -12.60 9.12
CA VAL A 94 2.41 -11.55 8.12
C VAL A 94 3.56 -11.43 7.13
N VAL A 95 4.81 -11.51 7.58
CA VAL A 95 5.96 -11.45 6.69
C VAL A 95 6.00 -12.66 5.75
N SER A 96 5.72 -13.86 6.26
CA SER A 96 5.65 -15.06 5.41
C SER A 96 4.56 -14.93 4.34
N LEU A 97 3.38 -14.45 4.70
CA LEU A 97 2.29 -14.23 3.75
C LEU A 97 2.68 -13.21 2.65
N VAL A 98 3.29 -12.08 3.02
CA VAL A 98 3.71 -11.05 2.04
C VAL A 98 4.92 -11.52 1.23
N ALA A 99 5.87 -12.22 1.85
CA ALA A 99 7.07 -12.70 1.18
C ALA A 99 6.75 -13.73 0.08
N THR A 100 5.71 -14.52 0.27
CA THR A 100 5.27 -15.55 -0.68
C THR A 100 4.13 -15.11 -1.58
N SER A 101 3.47 -13.97 -1.29
CA SER A 101 2.32 -13.50 -2.08
C SER A 101 2.69 -13.25 -3.54
N PRO A 102 1.97 -13.87 -4.52
CA PRO A 102 2.23 -13.70 -5.94
C PRO A 102 2.19 -12.22 -6.38
N TRP A 103 1.18 -11.47 -5.94
CA TRP A 103 1.09 -10.05 -6.23
C TRP A 103 2.25 -9.23 -5.63
N ALA A 104 2.66 -9.55 -4.37
CA ALA A 104 3.79 -8.87 -3.75
C ALA A 104 5.11 -9.17 -4.44
N ILE A 105 5.29 -10.36 -4.97
CA ILE A 105 6.48 -10.73 -5.74
C ILE A 105 6.46 -10.02 -7.08
N LEU A 106 5.33 -10.03 -7.79
CA LEU A 106 5.17 -9.37 -9.08
C LEU A 106 5.49 -7.86 -8.97
N TYR A 107 4.77 -7.15 -8.09
CA TYR A 107 4.95 -5.71 -7.91
C TYR A 107 6.32 -5.33 -7.36
N SER A 108 6.95 -6.17 -6.52
CA SER A 108 8.30 -5.87 -6.02
C SER A 108 9.41 -5.94 -7.07
N ARG A 109 9.10 -6.38 -8.28
CA ARG A 109 10.05 -6.57 -9.39
C ARG A 109 9.70 -5.70 -10.60
N LYS A 110 8.82 -4.75 -10.44
CA LYS A 110 8.40 -3.83 -11.50
C LYS A 110 8.92 -2.42 -11.19
N VAL A 111 9.51 -1.76 -12.20
CA VAL A 111 10.02 -0.39 -12.06
C VAL A 111 8.86 0.59 -12.22
N TRP A 112 8.03 0.66 -11.19
CA TRP A 112 6.83 1.48 -11.21
C TRP A 112 6.62 2.20 -9.88
N ASN A 113 6.12 3.43 -9.93
CA ASN A 113 6.02 4.29 -8.74
C ASN A 113 5.16 3.72 -7.59
N PRO A 114 3.96 3.11 -7.78
CA PRO A 114 3.20 2.54 -6.67
C PRO A 114 3.88 1.35 -6.01
N ASP A 115 4.77 0.67 -6.72
CA ASP A 115 5.42 -0.55 -6.23
C ASP A 115 6.50 -0.27 -5.18
N CYS A 116 6.90 0.98 -5.05
CA CYS A 116 7.83 1.45 -4.00
C CYS A 116 7.15 1.97 -2.73
N LEU A 117 5.82 1.92 -2.62
CA LEU A 117 5.09 2.47 -1.46
C LEU A 117 5.39 1.74 -0.15
N LEU A 118 5.56 0.41 -0.19
CA LEU A 118 5.62 -0.43 1.01
C LEU A 118 6.62 0.03 2.07
N PRO A 119 7.91 0.29 1.76
CA PRO A 119 8.88 0.72 2.77
C PRO A 119 8.52 2.07 3.39
N PHE A 120 8.08 3.04 2.61
CA PHE A 120 7.71 4.37 3.11
C PHE A 120 6.48 4.32 4.01
N MET A 121 5.46 3.56 3.63
CA MET A 121 4.26 3.32 4.44
C MET A 121 4.63 2.67 5.79
N LEU A 122 5.55 1.72 5.80
CA LEU A 122 5.95 1.03 7.03
C LEU A 122 6.79 1.91 7.94
N VAL A 123 7.69 2.75 7.40
CA VAL A 123 8.37 3.77 8.21
C VAL A 123 7.36 4.74 8.81
N PHE A 124 6.34 5.15 8.04
CA PHE A 124 5.26 5.98 8.54
C PHE A 124 4.50 5.29 9.71
N TYR A 125 4.09 4.02 9.55
CA TYR A 125 3.37 3.30 10.61
C TYR A 125 4.23 3.03 11.84
N ILE A 126 5.53 2.76 11.69
CA ILE A 126 6.47 2.61 12.81
C ILE A 126 6.60 3.94 13.57
N THR A 127 6.72 5.04 12.84
CA THR A 127 6.81 6.38 13.44
C THR A 127 5.52 6.75 14.16
N LEU A 128 4.37 6.46 13.55
CA LEU A 128 3.05 6.67 14.16
C LEU A 128 2.87 5.83 15.44
N ALA A 129 3.22 4.54 15.40
CA ALA A 129 3.16 3.69 16.59
C ALA A 129 4.06 4.23 17.70
N SER A 130 5.27 4.69 17.35
CA SER A 130 6.18 5.35 18.30
C SER A 130 5.62 6.67 18.84
N TYR A 131 4.90 7.43 18.02
CA TYR A 131 4.23 8.66 18.42
C TYR A 131 3.08 8.37 19.41
N LEU A 132 2.29 7.34 19.15
CA LEU A 132 1.19 6.93 20.03
C LEU A 132 1.67 6.46 21.41
N GLU A 133 2.90 5.95 21.52
CA GLU A 133 3.53 5.56 22.79
C GLU A 133 4.16 6.76 23.52
N ARG A 134 4.86 7.59 22.78
CA ARG A 134 5.59 8.78 23.31
C ARG A 134 5.51 9.91 22.27
N PRO A 135 4.53 10.80 22.40
CA PRO A 135 4.38 11.92 21.47
C PRO A 135 5.56 12.89 21.52
N THR A 136 6.10 13.23 20.35
CA THR A 136 7.11 14.28 20.18
C THR A 136 6.90 15.00 18.85
N GLY A 137 7.20 16.31 18.79
CA GLY A 137 7.08 17.09 17.57
C GLY A 137 7.92 16.54 16.41
N PHE A 138 9.13 16.07 16.68
CA PHE A 138 10.01 15.47 15.69
C PHE A 138 9.35 14.31 14.92
N LYS A 139 8.54 13.48 15.60
CA LYS A 139 7.80 12.40 14.94
C LYS A 139 6.69 12.93 14.03
N VAL A 140 6.05 14.04 14.40
CA VAL A 140 5.07 14.72 13.53
C VAL A 140 5.76 15.20 12.25
N TRP A 141 6.95 15.78 12.35
CA TRP A 141 7.72 16.26 11.20
C TRP A 141 8.12 15.10 10.27
N ILE A 142 8.63 13.98 10.84
CA ILE A 142 8.95 12.77 10.05
C ILE A 142 7.69 12.24 9.35
N MET A 143 6.55 12.14 10.05
CA MET A 143 5.31 11.67 9.45
C MET A 143 4.85 12.58 8.30
N ALA A 144 4.97 13.89 8.45
CA ALA A 144 4.64 14.85 7.39
C ALA A 144 5.56 14.71 6.16
N ALA A 145 6.87 14.56 6.38
CA ALA A 145 7.82 14.32 5.30
C ALA A 145 7.54 12.98 4.59
N LEU A 146 7.26 11.91 5.34
CA LEU A 146 6.90 10.62 4.76
C LEU A 146 5.59 10.68 3.98
N LEU A 147 4.57 11.40 4.46
CA LEU A 147 3.33 11.61 3.70
C LEU A 147 3.59 12.37 2.40
N ALA A 148 4.50 13.37 2.41
CA ALA A 148 4.91 14.03 1.19
C ALA A 148 5.54 13.07 0.17
N LEU A 149 6.39 12.14 0.60
CA LEU A 149 7.00 11.14 -0.27
C LEU A 149 5.99 10.10 -0.74
N ILE A 150 5.14 9.60 0.15
CA ILE A 150 4.10 8.60 -0.14
C ILE A 150 3.10 9.16 -1.17
N THR A 151 2.64 10.40 -1.01
CA THR A 151 1.72 11.04 -1.94
C THR A 151 2.36 11.36 -3.29
N GLN A 152 3.68 11.57 -3.34
CA GLN A 152 4.42 11.70 -4.59
C GLN A 152 4.62 10.37 -5.32
N LEU A 153 4.74 9.27 -4.59
CA LEU A 153 4.80 7.94 -5.21
C LEU A 153 3.47 7.54 -5.83
N HIS A 154 2.34 7.85 -5.18
CA HIS A 154 1.05 7.51 -5.75
C HIS A 154 -0.05 8.50 -5.35
N MET A 155 -0.77 9.02 -6.34
CA MET A 155 -1.81 10.04 -6.11
C MET A 155 -2.95 9.57 -5.21
N SER A 156 -3.31 8.27 -5.20
CA SER A 156 -4.34 7.77 -4.30
C SER A 156 -3.99 7.95 -2.81
N ALA A 157 -2.72 8.13 -2.49
CA ALA A 157 -2.27 8.37 -1.12
C ALA A 157 -2.75 9.72 -0.54
N TRP A 158 -3.18 10.66 -1.38
CA TRP A 158 -3.82 11.89 -0.89
C TRP A 158 -5.09 11.59 -0.08
N PHE A 159 -5.79 10.52 -0.38
CA PHE A 159 -6.96 10.10 0.39
C PHE A 159 -6.64 9.59 1.80
N LEU A 160 -5.36 9.37 2.15
CA LEU A 160 -4.94 9.05 3.53
C LEU A 160 -5.17 10.21 4.51
N PHE A 161 -5.18 11.45 4.05
CA PHE A 161 -5.35 12.60 4.94
C PHE A 161 -6.67 12.57 5.70
N GLY A 162 -7.76 12.13 5.06
CA GLY A 162 -9.07 12.00 5.71
C GLY A 162 -9.07 11.05 6.92
N PRO A 163 -8.72 9.76 6.74
CA PRO A 163 -8.65 8.81 7.84
C PRO A 163 -7.60 9.18 8.89
N LEU A 164 -6.45 9.76 8.52
CA LEU A 164 -5.43 10.20 9.47
C LEU A 164 -5.92 11.38 10.31
N PHE A 165 -6.58 12.36 9.71
CA PHE A 165 -7.19 13.48 10.42
C PHE A 165 -8.26 12.99 11.41
N LEU A 166 -9.22 12.17 10.94
CA LEU A 166 -10.25 11.62 11.81
C LEU A 166 -9.63 10.78 12.94
N PHE A 167 -8.63 9.98 12.64
CA PHE A 167 -7.92 9.20 13.64
C PHE A 167 -7.25 10.11 14.70
N ALA A 168 -6.55 11.17 14.27
CA ALA A 168 -5.91 12.12 15.19
C ALA A 168 -6.93 12.78 16.14
N VAL A 169 -8.10 13.17 15.61
CA VAL A 169 -9.21 13.69 16.42
C VAL A 169 -9.73 12.65 17.40
N LEU A 170 -9.98 11.44 16.94
CA LEU A 170 -10.49 10.34 17.75
C LEU A 170 -9.53 9.95 18.89
N VAL A 171 -8.21 9.86 18.65
CA VAL A 171 -7.22 9.54 19.68
C VAL A 171 -6.81 10.76 20.50
N LYS A 172 -7.43 11.93 20.26
CA LYS A 172 -7.04 13.21 20.90
C LYS A 172 -5.51 13.41 20.84
N ALA A 173 -4.95 13.24 19.64
CA ALA A 173 -3.50 13.31 19.45
C ALA A 173 -2.97 14.65 19.98
N PRO A 174 -1.94 14.67 20.83
CA PRO A 174 -1.39 15.91 21.40
C PRO A 174 -0.52 16.63 20.36
N LEU A 175 -1.18 17.17 19.31
CA LEU A 175 -0.53 17.93 18.23
C LEU A 175 -0.41 19.40 18.63
N SER A 176 0.81 19.92 18.67
CA SER A 176 1.03 21.37 18.81
C SER A 176 0.90 22.04 17.44
N ILE A 177 0.37 23.26 17.39
CA ILE A 177 0.28 24.03 16.16
C ILE A 177 1.67 24.26 15.53
N ARG A 178 2.69 24.46 16.36
CA ARG A 178 4.08 24.59 15.91
C ARG A 178 4.54 23.35 15.15
N ASP A 179 4.28 22.16 15.66
CA ASP A 179 4.72 20.91 15.03
C ASP A 179 3.97 20.65 13.73
N VAL A 180 2.68 21.01 13.68
CA VAL A 180 1.88 20.94 12.44
C VAL A 180 2.42 21.92 11.39
N LEU A 181 2.77 23.15 11.78
CA LEU A 181 3.33 24.14 10.85
C LEU A 181 4.72 23.72 10.33
N ILE A 182 5.60 23.20 11.19
CA ILE A 182 6.92 22.69 10.77
C ILE A 182 6.73 21.48 9.84
N GLY A 183 5.85 20.54 10.18
CA GLY A 183 5.54 19.41 9.34
C GLY A 183 4.97 19.83 7.98
N GLY A 184 4.06 20.81 7.96
CA GLY A 184 3.49 21.39 6.74
C GLY A 184 4.54 22.07 5.88
N LEU A 185 5.49 22.80 6.49
CA LEU A 185 6.62 23.39 5.78
C LEU A 185 7.52 22.34 5.14
N LEU A 186 7.87 21.28 5.88
CA LEU A 186 8.65 20.15 5.33
C LEU A 186 7.93 19.46 4.18
N PHE A 187 6.61 19.25 4.32
CA PHE A 187 5.78 18.71 3.25
C PHE A 187 5.86 19.61 2.00
N ALA A 188 5.65 20.92 2.16
CA ALA A 188 5.71 21.90 1.07
C ALA A 188 7.09 21.98 0.41
N LEU A 189 8.16 21.93 1.20
CA LEU A 189 9.54 21.91 0.69
C LEU A 189 9.81 20.67 -0.19
N LEU A 190 9.34 19.51 0.20
CA LEU A 190 9.47 18.29 -0.61
C LEU A 190 8.61 18.33 -1.89
N TYR A 191 7.56 19.14 -1.90
CA TYR A 191 6.73 19.37 -3.09
C TYR A 191 7.19 20.54 -3.96
N THR A 192 8.23 21.30 -3.56
CA THR A 192 8.69 22.49 -4.28
C THR A 192 8.89 22.25 -5.79
N PRO A 193 9.54 21.18 -6.27
CA PRO A 193 9.70 20.98 -7.71
C PRO A 193 8.36 20.87 -8.43
N TYR A 194 7.42 20.12 -7.86
CA TYR A 194 6.10 19.93 -8.43
C TYR A 194 5.23 21.20 -8.38
N ILE A 195 5.33 21.97 -7.30
CA ILE A 195 4.68 23.28 -7.17
C ILE A 195 5.25 24.25 -8.22
N THR A 196 6.57 24.28 -8.39
CA THR A 196 7.24 25.10 -9.41
C THR A 196 6.71 24.76 -10.81
N PHE A 197 6.60 23.47 -11.15
CA PHE A 197 6.00 23.05 -12.42
C PHE A 197 4.60 23.64 -12.60
N HIS A 198 3.74 23.54 -11.58
CA HIS A 198 2.37 24.05 -11.68
C HIS A 198 2.33 25.57 -11.87
N VAL A 199 3.21 26.30 -11.21
CA VAL A 199 3.28 27.77 -11.35
C VAL A 199 3.72 28.16 -12.77
N ILE A 200 4.73 27.50 -13.34
CA ILE A 200 5.24 27.83 -14.67
C ILE A 200 4.39 27.33 -15.83
N THR A 201 3.44 26.41 -15.57
CA THR A 201 2.53 25.84 -16.58
C THR A 201 1.07 26.23 -16.38
N ASP A 202 0.82 27.34 -15.66
CA ASP A 202 -0.53 27.84 -15.37
C ASP A 202 -1.45 26.73 -14.84
N PHE A 203 -0.96 25.92 -13.88
CA PHE A 203 -1.68 24.84 -13.23
C PHE A 203 -2.21 23.77 -14.21
N GLN A 204 -1.42 23.37 -15.18
CA GLN A 204 -1.79 22.42 -16.24
C GLN A 204 -2.58 21.19 -15.74
N ASN A 205 -2.18 20.56 -14.64
CA ASN A 205 -2.92 19.40 -14.12
C ASN A 205 -4.33 19.76 -13.63
N LEU A 206 -4.55 20.96 -13.07
CA LEU A 206 -5.89 21.40 -12.69
C LEU A 206 -6.75 21.66 -13.92
N ASN A 207 -6.17 22.20 -14.98
CA ASN A 207 -6.86 22.42 -16.24
C ASN A 207 -7.28 21.08 -16.87
N ILE A 208 -6.38 20.10 -16.90
CA ILE A 208 -6.69 18.75 -17.36
C ILE A 208 -7.81 18.15 -16.48
N LEU A 209 -7.67 18.24 -15.15
CA LEU A 209 -8.64 17.67 -14.21
C LEU A 209 -10.05 18.28 -14.38
N SER A 210 -10.12 19.59 -14.66
CA SER A 210 -11.39 20.29 -14.88
C SER A 210 -12.05 19.95 -16.22
N SER A 211 -11.25 19.58 -17.23
CA SER A 211 -11.75 19.21 -18.56
C SER A 211 -12.19 17.73 -18.66
N LEU A 212 -11.85 16.88 -17.67
CA LEU A 212 -12.26 15.49 -17.70
C LEU A 212 -13.75 15.35 -17.49
N GLU A 213 -14.42 14.74 -18.46
CA GLU A 213 -15.79 14.27 -18.29
C GLU A 213 -15.85 13.18 -17.23
N ARG A 214 -16.66 13.40 -16.21
CA ARG A 214 -16.82 12.45 -15.11
C ARG A 214 -18.26 11.98 -15.01
N PRO A 215 -18.49 10.68 -14.83
CA PRO A 215 -19.84 10.16 -14.61
C PRO A 215 -20.45 10.82 -13.37
N THR A 216 -21.78 10.82 -13.26
CA THR A 216 -22.44 11.24 -12.02
C THR A 216 -22.08 10.30 -10.87
N ILE A 217 -22.13 10.78 -9.63
CA ILE A 217 -21.72 9.98 -8.44
C ILE A 217 -22.48 8.64 -8.40
N PHE A 218 -23.78 8.65 -8.63
CA PHE A 218 -24.64 7.46 -8.59
C PHE A 218 -24.85 6.82 -9.98
N SER A 219 -23.99 7.09 -10.96
CA SER A 219 -24.03 6.39 -12.23
C SER A 219 -23.70 4.91 -12.07
N ARG A 220 -24.24 4.06 -12.94
CA ARG A 220 -23.95 2.62 -12.96
C ARG A 220 -22.44 2.34 -13.12
N SER A 221 -21.77 3.13 -13.94
CA SER A 221 -20.32 2.99 -14.16
C SER A 221 -19.50 3.32 -12.91
N ASN A 222 -19.84 4.39 -12.17
CA ASN A 222 -19.15 4.76 -10.95
C ASN A 222 -19.40 3.75 -9.82
N LEU A 223 -20.61 3.24 -9.68
CA LEU A 223 -20.94 2.18 -8.72
C LEU A 223 -20.16 0.89 -9.04
N ALA A 224 -20.08 0.51 -10.31
CA ALA A 224 -19.28 -0.64 -10.74
C ALA A 224 -17.79 -0.44 -10.40
N SER A 225 -17.21 0.72 -10.71
CA SER A 225 -15.84 1.05 -10.37
C SER A 225 -15.57 1.01 -8.86
N ALA A 226 -16.51 1.49 -8.05
CA ALA A 226 -16.39 1.45 -6.60
C ALA A 226 -16.36 0.01 -6.05
N ILE A 227 -17.27 -0.84 -6.56
CA ILE A 227 -17.32 -2.26 -6.21
C ILE A 227 -16.03 -2.97 -6.64
N ASP A 228 -15.55 -2.72 -7.86
CA ASP A 228 -14.32 -3.29 -8.37
C ASP A 228 -13.08 -2.80 -7.59
N ASN A 229 -13.03 -1.55 -7.12
CA ASN A 229 -11.97 -1.08 -6.24
C ASN A 229 -11.95 -1.87 -4.92
N ILE A 230 -13.11 -2.09 -4.30
CA ILE A 230 -13.21 -2.94 -3.12
C ILE A 230 -12.73 -4.36 -3.43
N LYS A 231 -13.18 -4.95 -4.53
CA LYS A 231 -12.76 -6.28 -4.98
C LYS A 231 -11.24 -6.35 -5.16
N TRP A 232 -10.62 -5.41 -5.88
CA TRP A 232 -9.18 -5.40 -6.11
C TRP A 232 -8.38 -5.30 -4.83
N THR A 233 -8.86 -4.55 -3.83
CA THR A 233 -8.22 -4.47 -2.52
C THR A 233 -8.00 -5.86 -1.90
N TYR A 234 -8.99 -6.76 -2.02
CA TYR A 234 -8.87 -8.12 -1.49
C TYR A 234 -8.17 -9.09 -2.45
N VAL A 235 -8.37 -8.93 -3.76
CA VAL A 235 -7.73 -9.76 -4.79
C VAL A 235 -6.21 -9.66 -4.73
N ILE A 236 -5.64 -8.46 -4.62
CA ILE A 236 -4.18 -8.29 -4.53
C ILE A 236 -3.57 -8.88 -3.25
N SER A 237 -4.36 -9.10 -2.19
CA SER A 237 -3.90 -9.74 -0.96
C SER A 237 -4.00 -11.26 -1.00
N SER A 238 -4.66 -11.84 -1.99
CA SER A 238 -4.99 -13.26 -2.03
C SER A 238 -4.19 -14.08 -3.05
N GLY A 239 -3.60 -13.46 -4.06
CA GLY A 239 -2.96 -14.16 -5.17
C GLY A 239 -3.91 -14.54 -6.31
N THR A 240 -5.20 -14.19 -6.23
CA THR A 240 -6.15 -14.33 -7.36
C THR A 240 -6.03 -13.18 -8.35
N GLY A 241 -6.62 -13.31 -9.54
CA GLY A 241 -6.68 -12.24 -10.53
C GLY A 241 -5.34 -11.86 -11.18
N LEU A 242 -4.34 -12.73 -11.12
CA LEU A 242 -3.01 -12.50 -11.71
C LEU A 242 -3.05 -12.34 -13.24
N SER A 243 -4.08 -12.88 -13.90
CA SER A 243 -4.32 -12.70 -15.34
C SER A 243 -4.39 -11.23 -15.77
N TYR A 244 -4.76 -10.34 -14.87
CA TYR A 244 -4.73 -8.89 -15.14
C TYR A 244 -3.32 -8.39 -15.52
N SER A 245 -2.30 -8.89 -14.86
CA SER A 245 -0.90 -8.50 -15.13
C SER A 245 -0.16 -9.47 -16.06
N LEU A 246 -0.50 -10.77 -16.03
CA LEU A 246 0.21 -11.82 -16.76
C LEU A 246 -0.48 -12.22 -18.07
N GLY A 247 -1.67 -11.66 -18.34
CA GLY A 247 -2.45 -11.95 -19.55
C GLY A 247 -3.43 -13.11 -19.38
N ASN A 248 -4.43 -13.15 -20.27
CA ASN A 248 -5.51 -14.16 -20.22
C ASN A 248 -4.99 -15.60 -20.47
N GLU A 249 -3.90 -15.77 -21.16
CA GLU A 249 -3.26 -17.08 -21.39
C GLU A 249 -2.80 -17.71 -20.07
N PHE A 250 -2.37 -16.91 -19.10
CA PHE A 250 -2.06 -17.37 -17.75
C PHE A 250 -3.28 -18.05 -17.10
N ASP A 251 -4.47 -17.42 -17.19
CA ASP A 251 -5.69 -18.00 -16.64
C ASP A 251 -6.09 -19.31 -17.37
N THR A 252 -5.95 -19.35 -18.67
CA THR A 252 -6.33 -20.54 -19.49
C THR A 252 -5.38 -21.71 -19.22
N PHE A 253 -4.08 -21.46 -19.20
CA PHE A 253 -3.06 -22.49 -18.97
C PHE A 253 -3.11 -23.06 -17.53
N TYR A 254 -3.27 -22.19 -16.54
CA TYR A 254 -3.19 -22.57 -15.14
C TYR A 254 -4.55 -22.90 -14.49
N ARG A 255 -5.66 -22.36 -14.99
CA ARG A 255 -7.00 -22.58 -14.43
C ARG A 255 -7.50 -24.01 -14.63
N THR A 256 -7.09 -24.67 -15.70
CA THR A 256 -7.64 -25.97 -16.11
C THR A 256 -7.01 -27.18 -15.44
N ARG A 257 -5.77 -27.13 -14.95
CA ARG A 257 -5.10 -28.32 -14.40
C ARG A 257 -4.24 -28.10 -13.15
N TYR A 258 -3.57 -26.96 -12.99
CA TYR A 258 -2.49 -26.81 -11.99
C TYR A 258 -2.79 -25.84 -10.85
N LEU A 259 -3.74 -24.93 -11.01
CA LEU A 259 -4.04 -23.89 -10.03
C LEU A 259 -5.34 -24.08 -9.24
N THR A 260 -6.12 -25.13 -9.48
CA THR A 260 -7.39 -25.34 -8.75
C THR A 260 -7.14 -25.35 -7.23
N LEU A 261 -6.13 -26.09 -6.78
CA LEU A 261 -5.81 -26.19 -5.36
C LEU A 261 -5.22 -24.86 -4.80
N PRO A 262 -4.22 -24.22 -5.43
CA PRO A 262 -3.79 -22.88 -5.04
C PRO A 262 -4.92 -21.86 -4.97
N TYR A 263 -5.84 -21.83 -5.93
CA TYR A 263 -6.99 -20.90 -5.90
C TYR A 263 -7.90 -21.10 -4.69
N VAL A 264 -8.09 -22.33 -4.22
CA VAL A 264 -8.83 -22.60 -2.98
C VAL A 264 -8.14 -21.91 -1.79
N PHE A 265 -6.82 -22.06 -1.66
CA PHE A 265 -6.07 -21.41 -0.58
C PHE A 265 -6.02 -19.89 -0.71
N PHE A 266 -5.93 -19.36 -1.92
CA PHE A 266 -6.03 -17.92 -2.17
C PHE A 266 -7.41 -17.38 -1.75
N SER A 267 -8.47 -18.10 -2.07
CA SER A 267 -9.82 -17.73 -1.65
C SER A 267 -9.96 -17.73 -0.13
N ILE A 268 -9.33 -18.65 0.58
CA ILE A 268 -9.32 -18.66 2.04
C ILE A 268 -8.65 -17.39 2.59
N VAL A 269 -7.50 -16.97 2.05
CA VAL A 269 -6.83 -15.72 2.47
C VAL A 269 -7.75 -14.52 2.23
N LEU A 270 -8.40 -14.46 1.07
CA LEU A 270 -9.36 -13.41 0.71
C LEU A 270 -10.51 -13.36 1.73
N PHE A 271 -11.15 -14.49 2.01
CA PHE A 271 -12.26 -14.55 2.97
C PHE A 271 -11.83 -14.19 4.39
N VAL A 272 -10.64 -14.64 4.82
CA VAL A 272 -10.11 -14.31 6.14
C VAL A 272 -9.81 -12.82 6.26
N ALA A 273 -9.26 -12.20 5.21
CA ALA A 273 -9.03 -10.75 5.18
C ALA A 273 -10.35 -9.96 5.20
N ALA A 274 -11.34 -10.35 4.39
CA ALA A 274 -12.66 -9.71 4.35
C ALA A 274 -13.40 -9.86 5.70
N PHE A 275 -13.46 -11.06 6.24
CA PHE A 275 -14.04 -11.32 7.57
C PHE A 275 -13.33 -10.51 8.66
N GLY A 276 -12.00 -10.48 8.62
CA GLY A 276 -11.19 -9.70 9.54
C GLY A 276 -11.51 -8.21 9.47
N THR A 277 -11.66 -7.67 8.26
CA THR A 277 -12.02 -6.26 8.05
C THR A 277 -13.38 -5.93 8.66
N ILE A 278 -14.40 -6.74 8.38
CA ILE A 278 -15.74 -6.56 8.97
C ILE A 278 -15.68 -6.64 10.50
N ARG A 279 -14.99 -7.66 11.03
CA ARG A 279 -14.84 -7.84 12.47
C ARG A 279 -14.19 -6.63 13.14
N TYR A 280 -13.07 -6.14 12.59
CA TYR A 280 -12.37 -5.00 13.19
C TYR A 280 -13.11 -3.69 12.95
N LEU A 281 -13.87 -3.53 11.88
CA LEU A 281 -14.78 -2.41 11.68
C LEU A 281 -15.83 -2.36 12.79
N VAL A 282 -16.51 -3.49 13.05
CA VAL A 282 -17.52 -3.58 14.14
C VAL A 282 -16.89 -3.29 15.50
N LEU A 283 -15.69 -3.83 15.78
CA LEU A 283 -14.97 -3.58 17.01
C LEU A 283 -14.55 -2.10 17.14
N SER A 284 -14.12 -1.48 16.04
CA SER A 284 -13.75 -0.06 16.01
C SER A 284 -14.94 0.83 16.27
N VAL A 285 -16.09 0.55 15.63
CA VAL A 285 -17.35 1.27 15.87
C VAL A 285 -17.77 1.15 17.34
N ARG A 286 -17.85 -0.08 17.87
CA ARG A 286 -18.18 -0.30 19.29
C ARG A 286 -17.25 0.47 20.21
N TRP A 287 -15.95 0.43 19.92
CA TRP A 287 -14.95 1.09 20.74
C TRP A 287 -15.12 2.63 20.70
N ILE A 288 -15.40 3.23 19.54
CA ILE A 288 -15.67 4.67 19.39
C ILE A 288 -16.88 5.07 20.22
N PHE A 289 -17.98 4.30 20.17
CA PHE A 289 -19.21 4.61 20.89
C PHE A 289 -19.14 4.33 22.40
N GLN A 290 -18.33 3.41 22.87
CA GLN A 290 -18.19 3.08 24.31
C GLN A 290 -17.42 4.15 25.11
N ARG A 291 -16.97 5.25 24.47
CA ARG A 291 -16.22 6.36 25.09
C ARG A 291 -15.11 5.92 26.05
N ARG A 292 -14.49 4.77 25.80
CA ARG A 292 -13.34 4.31 26.60
C ARG A 292 -12.24 5.36 26.53
N GLU A 293 -11.56 5.57 27.66
CA GLU A 293 -10.44 6.49 27.71
C GLU A 293 -9.37 6.08 26.69
N TRP A 294 -9.14 6.96 25.71
CA TRP A 294 -8.24 6.70 24.61
C TRP A 294 -6.81 6.51 25.09
N LEU A 295 -6.46 7.15 26.21
CA LEU A 295 -5.11 7.09 26.79
C LEU A 295 -4.75 5.65 27.18
N ASP A 296 -5.67 4.90 27.75
CA ASP A 296 -5.45 3.53 28.25
C ASP A 296 -5.58 2.45 27.17
N THR A 297 -5.96 2.85 25.93
CA THR A 297 -6.11 1.89 24.84
C THR A 297 -4.76 1.50 24.27
N PRO A 298 -4.46 0.19 24.16
CA PRO A 298 -3.20 -0.29 23.57
C PRO A 298 -2.95 0.25 22.15
N SER A 299 -1.70 0.56 21.82
CA SER A 299 -1.30 1.04 20.48
C SER A 299 -1.74 0.10 19.36
N SER A 300 -1.73 -1.22 19.62
CA SER A 300 -2.22 -2.21 18.65
C SER A 300 -3.69 -2.04 18.29
N THR A 301 -4.54 -1.71 19.27
CA THR A 301 -5.96 -1.44 19.03
C THR A 301 -6.14 -0.13 18.27
N LYS A 302 -5.43 0.93 18.65
CA LYS A 302 -5.44 2.22 17.95
C LYS A 302 -5.05 2.05 16.48
N ILE A 303 -4.01 1.29 16.20
CA ILE A 303 -3.54 1.01 14.82
C ILE A 303 -4.59 0.20 14.04
N LEU A 304 -5.24 -0.80 14.63
CA LEU A 304 -6.31 -1.53 13.96
C LEU A 304 -7.52 -0.63 13.63
N ILE A 305 -7.85 0.31 14.49
CA ILE A 305 -8.88 1.32 14.21
C ILE A 305 -8.46 2.21 13.04
N LEU A 306 -7.22 2.70 13.03
CA LEU A 306 -6.72 3.46 11.89
C LEU A 306 -6.80 2.65 10.59
N PHE A 307 -6.41 1.38 10.61
CA PHE A 307 -6.46 0.52 9.42
C PHE A 307 -7.89 0.35 8.90
N THR A 308 -8.87 0.19 9.79
CA THR A 308 -10.27 0.12 9.37
C THR A 308 -10.80 1.46 8.86
N LEU A 309 -10.37 2.59 9.44
CA LEU A 309 -10.68 3.92 8.92
C LEU A 309 -10.07 4.14 7.52
N ILE A 310 -8.81 3.74 7.31
CA ILE A 310 -8.17 3.82 6.00
C ILE A 310 -8.96 3.01 4.98
N LEU A 311 -9.27 1.73 5.28
CA LEU A 311 -10.03 0.88 4.36
C LEU A 311 -11.40 1.47 4.03
N PHE A 312 -12.14 1.95 5.03
CA PHE A 312 -13.48 2.47 4.80
C PHE A 312 -13.48 3.84 4.11
N LEU A 313 -12.75 4.82 4.66
CA LEU A 313 -12.80 6.20 4.17
C LEU A 313 -12.13 6.38 2.82
N MET A 314 -11.08 5.62 2.51
CA MET A 314 -10.48 5.69 1.18
C MET A 314 -11.39 5.08 0.10
N HIS A 315 -12.08 3.96 0.37
CA HIS A 315 -13.06 3.45 -0.59
C HIS A 315 -14.26 4.39 -0.76
N LEU A 316 -14.70 5.02 0.33
CA LEU A 316 -15.70 6.07 0.26
C LEU A 316 -15.20 7.26 -0.59
N ALA A 317 -13.96 7.67 -0.40
CA ALA A 317 -13.35 8.72 -1.21
C ALA A 317 -13.23 8.29 -2.69
N TYR A 318 -12.82 7.06 -2.99
CA TYR A 318 -12.78 6.54 -4.36
C TYR A 318 -14.15 6.61 -5.03
N PHE A 319 -15.21 6.26 -4.30
CA PHE A 319 -16.58 6.40 -4.79
C PHE A 319 -16.96 7.86 -5.04
N LEU A 320 -16.75 8.75 -4.07
CA LEU A 320 -17.12 10.17 -4.15
C LEU A 320 -16.33 10.93 -5.24
N PHE A 321 -15.05 10.65 -5.36
CA PHE A 321 -14.17 11.27 -6.36
C PHE A 321 -14.11 10.51 -7.68
N LYS A 322 -14.90 9.45 -7.83
CA LYS A 322 -15.05 8.68 -9.08
C LYS A 322 -13.73 8.12 -9.59
N VAL A 323 -12.93 7.57 -8.67
CA VAL A 323 -11.63 7.00 -8.99
C VAL A 323 -11.81 5.74 -9.84
N PRO A 324 -11.14 5.61 -11.00
CA PRO A 324 -11.20 4.41 -11.82
C PRO A 324 -10.73 3.16 -11.06
N SER A 325 -11.29 2.00 -11.40
CA SER A 325 -10.91 0.74 -10.77
C SER A 325 -9.68 0.14 -11.46
N LEU A 326 -8.53 0.26 -10.80
CA LEU A 326 -7.28 -0.35 -11.24
C LEU A 326 -6.56 -0.98 -10.03
N PRO A 327 -5.94 -2.17 -10.18
CA PRO A 327 -5.31 -2.88 -9.05
C PRO A 327 -4.27 -2.04 -8.32
N HIS A 328 -3.45 -1.28 -9.04
CA HIS A 328 -2.38 -0.48 -8.46
C HIS A 328 -2.86 0.67 -7.56
N TYR A 329 -4.10 1.16 -7.71
CA TYR A 329 -4.66 2.13 -6.76
C TYR A 329 -4.86 1.54 -5.37
N ASN A 330 -4.94 0.22 -5.28
CA ASN A 330 -5.20 -0.52 -4.07
C ASN A 330 -3.93 -1.06 -3.38
N VAL A 331 -2.75 -0.88 -3.98
CA VAL A 331 -1.45 -1.30 -3.38
C VAL A 331 -1.21 -0.63 -2.01
N ILE A 332 -1.75 0.56 -1.80
CA ILE A 332 -1.68 1.27 -0.52
C ILE A 332 -2.32 0.49 0.66
N PHE A 333 -3.30 -0.39 0.38
CA PHE A 333 -3.93 -1.25 1.39
C PHE A 333 -3.14 -2.53 1.68
N TYR A 334 -2.10 -2.80 0.92
CA TYR A 334 -1.38 -4.06 0.93
C TYR A 334 -0.95 -4.52 2.33
N PRO A 335 -0.15 -3.73 3.09
CA PRO A 335 0.30 -4.16 4.41
C PRO A 335 -0.87 -4.31 5.40
N ILE A 336 -1.91 -3.51 5.24
CA ILE A 336 -3.07 -3.50 6.14
C ILE A 336 -3.83 -4.82 6.09
N LEU A 337 -4.15 -5.31 4.88
CA LEU A 337 -4.94 -6.54 4.71
C LEU A 337 -4.19 -7.78 5.18
N PHE A 338 -2.90 -7.88 4.90
CA PHE A 338 -2.08 -8.99 5.39
C PHE A 338 -1.96 -8.98 6.92
N ILE A 339 -1.85 -7.81 7.54
CA ILE A 339 -1.84 -7.68 9.01
C ILE A 339 -3.19 -8.13 9.59
N ILE A 340 -4.30 -7.70 8.98
CA ILE A 340 -5.65 -8.09 9.41
C ILE A 340 -5.84 -9.61 9.28
N ALA A 341 -5.50 -10.20 8.14
CA ALA A 341 -5.61 -11.64 7.91
C ALA A 341 -4.74 -12.44 8.90
N ALA A 342 -3.46 -12.05 9.06
CA ALA A 342 -2.56 -12.67 10.02
C ALA A 342 -3.08 -12.54 11.47
N LYS A 343 -3.65 -11.39 11.82
CA LYS A 343 -4.21 -11.16 13.15
C LYS A 343 -5.41 -12.07 13.45
N VAL A 344 -6.30 -12.26 12.49
CA VAL A 344 -7.43 -13.21 12.60
C VAL A 344 -6.90 -14.62 12.83
N GLY A 345 -5.94 -15.08 12.02
CA GLY A 345 -5.35 -16.41 12.14
C GLY A 345 -4.63 -16.62 13.48
N VAL A 346 -3.82 -15.65 13.91
CA VAL A 346 -3.11 -15.72 15.20
C VAL A 346 -4.08 -15.69 16.38
N ASP A 347 -5.16 -14.91 16.32
CA ASP A 347 -6.18 -14.88 17.36
C ASP A 347 -6.97 -16.19 17.43
N ALA A 348 -7.30 -16.77 16.28
CA ALA A 348 -7.94 -18.10 16.20
C ALA A 348 -7.03 -19.18 16.82
N TYR A 349 -5.74 -19.17 16.48
CA TYR A 349 -4.76 -20.11 17.04
C TYR A 349 -4.64 -19.97 18.57
N LYS A 350 -4.62 -18.74 19.09
CA LYS A 350 -4.55 -18.49 20.54
C LYS A 350 -5.80 -18.97 21.29
N LYS A 351 -6.99 -18.81 20.67
CA LYS A 351 -8.28 -19.21 21.26
C LYS A 351 -8.56 -20.72 21.15
N ALA A 352 -7.90 -21.42 20.24
CA ALA A 352 -8.09 -22.84 20.07
C ALA A 352 -7.66 -23.61 21.34
N SER A 353 -8.60 -24.35 21.95
CA SER A 353 -8.35 -25.21 23.10
C SER A 353 -7.71 -26.54 22.69
N SER A 354 -8.09 -27.09 21.54
CA SER A 354 -7.63 -28.38 21.04
C SER A 354 -6.30 -28.30 20.31
N HIS A 355 -5.41 -29.24 20.61
CA HIS A 355 -4.15 -29.41 19.87
C HIS A 355 -4.36 -29.73 18.38
N TYR A 356 -5.44 -30.45 18.06
CA TYR A 356 -5.80 -30.78 16.67
C TYR A 356 -6.16 -29.53 15.89
N ILE A 357 -6.95 -28.60 16.47
CA ILE A 357 -7.29 -27.32 15.83
C ILE A 357 -6.03 -26.47 15.59
N LYS A 358 -5.11 -26.42 16.57
CA LYS A 358 -3.84 -25.68 16.42
C LYS A 358 -2.99 -26.25 15.28
N ARG A 359 -2.88 -27.59 15.18
CA ARG A 359 -2.16 -28.26 14.09
C ARG A 359 -2.83 -28.02 12.74
N ALA A 360 -4.16 -28.07 12.67
CA ALA A 360 -4.91 -27.78 11.46
C ALA A 360 -4.69 -26.34 10.97
N LEU A 361 -4.70 -25.36 11.88
CA LEU A 361 -4.40 -23.94 11.52
C LEU A 361 -2.96 -23.75 11.04
N LEU A 362 -1.99 -24.43 11.61
CA LEU A 362 -0.60 -24.41 11.14
C LEU A 362 -0.48 -25.10 9.76
N GLY A 363 -1.12 -26.26 9.59
CA GLY A 363 -1.18 -26.96 8.30
C GLY A 363 -1.81 -26.11 7.20
N LEU A 364 -2.90 -25.40 7.52
CA LEU A 364 -3.53 -24.45 6.60
C LEU A 364 -2.58 -23.30 6.21
N LEU A 365 -1.88 -22.70 7.17
CA LEU A 365 -0.89 -21.66 6.89
C LEU A 365 0.22 -22.19 5.96
N LEU A 366 0.77 -23.37 6.25
CA LEU A 366 1.78 -24.00 5.40
C LEU A 366 1.26 -24.27 3.99
N ALA A 367 0.02 -24.78 3.86
CA ALA A 367 -0.61 -25.01 2.57
C ALA A 367 -0.78 -23.72 1.76
N ILE A 368 -1.16 -22.60 2.41
CA ILE A 368 -1.23 -21.28 1.79
C ILE A 368 0.16 -20.83 1.30
N LEU A 369 1.19 -20.93 2.14
CA LEU A 369 2.55 -20.55 1.78
C LEU A 369 3.11 -21.39 0.63
N CYS A 370 2.90 -22.71 0.67
CA CYS A 370 3.29 -23.62 -0.42
C CYS A 370 2.54 -23.29 -1.72
N SER A 371 1.23 -23.00 -1.65
CA SER A 371 0.45 -22.60 -2.81
C SER A 371 0.92 -21.29 -3.43
N ASN A 372 1.25 -20.31 -2.58
CA ASN A 372 1.83 -19.05 -3.03
C ASN A 372 3.16 -19.29 -3.77
N LEU A 373 4.07 -20.06 -3.17
CA LEU A 373 5.39 -20.37 -3.76
C LEU A 373 5.28 -21.22 -5.05
N TYR A 374 4.25 -22.06 -5.16
CA TYR A 374 4.02 -22.84 -6.36
C TYR A 374 3.64 -22.00 -7.58
N VAL A 375 2.99 -20.86 -7.35
CA VAL A 375 2.52 -19.93 -8.41
C VAL A 375 3.57 -18.89 -8.78
N THR A 376 4.51 -18.62 -7.90
CA THR A 376 5.59 -17.62 -8.10
C THR A 376 6.86 -18.22 -8.65
#